data_2aed8d74ba6e2ea2d06be6f6d12ed0a6
#
_entry.id   2aed8d74ba6e2ea2d06be6f6d12ed0a6
#
_cell.length_a   1.000
_cell.length_b   1.000
_cell.length_c   1.000
_cell.angle_alpha   90.00
_cell.angle_beta   90.00
_cell.angle_gamma   90.00
#
_symmetry.space_group_name_H-M   'P 1'
#
loop_
_entity.id
_entity.type
_entity.pdbx_description
1 polymer ?
#
loop_
_entity_poly.entity_id
_entity_poly.type
_entity_poly.pdbx_seq_one_letter_code
_entity_poly.pdbx_strand_id
1 'polypeptide(L)'
;ALAITAEDLQRKVRVRRAANLILFVVDASWSMAAAERMVATKGAIMSLLIDAYQRRDRVGLITFQKDRARVVLPFTSSVELAQKALKDIPVGGKTPLSSGLMLAYHLFVQEMRLHTEAMPLMILLTDGAGNVSMGEMPAHDEALIVAQMIRERGIRSVVINMEHVSFDRGLTQELAEALNGPCYTLRELKAEKLYQTVRDELQA
;
A
#
# COMPACT_ATOMS: atom_id res chain seq x y z
N ALA A 1 40.94 -19.51 39.50
CA ALA A 1 39.49 -19.62 39.32
C ALA A 1 38.96 -18.29 38.77
N LEU A 2 38.33 -18.28 37.60
CA LEU A 2 37.63 -17.11 37.08
C LEU A 2 36.37 -16.93 37.90
N ALA A 3 36.28 -15.81 38.66
CA ALA A 3 35.08 -15.42 39.35
C ALA A 3 34.27 -14.49 38.43
N ILE A 4 33.10 -14.93 37.97
CA ILE A 4 32.16 -14.10 37.20
C ILE A 4 31.39 -13.26 38.21
N THR A 5 31.50 -11.94 38.11
CA THR A 5 30.74 -10.98 38.93
C THR A 5 29.46 -10.55 38.23
N ALA A 6 28.51 -9.97 38.98
CA ALA A 6 27.25 -9.46 38.42
C ALA A 6 27.48 -8.35 37.35
N GLU A 7 28.62 -7.64 37.40
CA GLU A 7 29.03 -6.61 36.45
C GLU A 7 29.48 -7.20 35.10
N ASP A 8 29.87 -8.48 35.07
CA ASP A 8 30.25 -9.19 33.86
C ASP A 8 29.04 -9.68 33.07
N LEU A 9 27.83 -9.60 33.65
CA LEU A 9 26.60 -10.04 33.06
C LEU A 9 26.00 -8.92 32.15
N GLN A 10 26.30 -8.99 30.87
CA GLN A 10 25.68 -8.09 29.87
C GLN A 10 24.37 -8.67 29.35
N ARG A 11 23.27 -7.92 29.53
CA ARG A 11 21.99 -8.26 28.95
C ARG A 11 22.04 -8.04 27.45
N LYS A 12 21.95 -9.10 26.66
CA LYS A 12 21.86 -9.01 25.20
C LYS A 12 20.53 -8.34 24.81
N VAL A 13 20.54 -7.03 24.57
CA VAL A 13 19.41 -6.32 23.98
C VAL A 13 19.37 -6.62 22.49
N ARG A 14 18.48 -7.50 22.06
CA ARG A 14 18.20 -7.68 20.63
C ARG A 14 17.34 -6.51 20.17
N VAL A 15 17.94 -5.55 19.50
CA VAL A 15 17.19 -4.54 18.73
C VAL A 15 16.61 -5.29 17.54
N ARG A 16 15.35 -5.69 17.62
CA ARG A 16 14.61 -6.19 16.47
C ARG A 16 14.15 -4.95 15.70
N ARG A 17 14.63 -4.76 14.48
CA ARG A 17 14.01 -3.80 13.57
C ARG A 17 12.62 -4.33 13.24
N ALA A 18 11.58 -3.51 13.44
CA ALA A 18 10.23 -3.82 12.99
C ALA A 18 10.26 -4.01 11.47
N ALA A 19 9.61 -5.04 10.99
CA ALA A 19 9.44 -5.24 9.56
C ALA A 19 8.31 -4.33 9.06
N ASN A 20 8.45 -3.74 7.87
CA ASN A 20 7.36 -3.00 7.25
C ASN A 20 6.44 -3.96 6.48
N LEU A 21 5.13 -3.72 6.59
CA LEU A 21 4.10 -4.33 5.74
C LEU A 21 3.66 -3.28 4.71
N ILE A 22 4.20 -3.33 3.52
CA ILE A 22 3.95 -2.36 2.45
C ILE A 22 2.89 -2.93 1.51
N LEU A 23 1.70 -2.33 1.47
CA LEU A 23 0.62 -2.77 0.60
C LEU A 23 0.32 -1.72 -0.46
N PHE A 24 0.52 -2.08 -1.72
CA PHE A 24 0.02 -1.30 -2.83
C PHE A 24 -1.45 -1.62 -3.08
N VAL A 25 -2.28 -0.58 -3.16
CA VAL A 25 -3.71 -0.67 -3.49
C VAL A 25 -3.92 0.17 -4.75
N VAL A 26 -4.12 -0.49 -5.88
CA VAL A 26 -3.99 0.13 -7.19
C VAL A 26 -5.29 0.06 -7.96
N ASP A 27 -5.73 1.23 -8.39
CA ASP A 27 -6.79 1.38 -9.35
C ASP A 27 -6.34 0.83 -10.71
N ALA A 28 -6.95 -0.27 -11.11
CA ALA A 28 -6.76 -0.89 -12.42
C ALA A 28 -7.97 -0.67 -13.35
N SER A 29 -8.84 0.30 -13.05
CA SER A 29 -9.99 0.68 -13.87
C SER A 29 -9.56 1.24 -15.22
N TRP A 30 -10.52 1.47 -16.13
CA TRP A 30 -10.21 1.94 -17.46
C TRP A 30 -9.80 3.41 -17.46
N SER A 31 -8.49 3.65 -17.61
CA SER A 31 -7.95 4.92 -18.07
C SER A 31 -6.76 4.63 -19.00
N MET A 32 -6.44 5.54 -19.92
CA MET A 32 -5.24 5.41 -20.76
C MET A 32 -3.97 5.31 -19.92
N ALA A 33 -3.98 5.90 -18.72
CA ALA A 33 -2.88 5.84 -17.77
C ALA A 33 -2.83 4.54 -16.91
N ALA A 34 -3.84 3.66 -16.97
CA ALA A 34 -3.89 2.46 -16.12
C ALA A 34 -2.74 1.47 -16.42
N ALA A 35 -2.38 1.32 -17.69
CA ALA A 35 -1.28 0.46 -18.08
C ALA A 35 0.08 1.01 -17.60
N GLU A 36 0.30 2.32 -17.74
CA GLU A 36 1.53 2.99 -17.28
C GLU A 36 1.65 2.93 -15.75
N ARG A 37 0.55 3.17 -15.02
CA ARG A 37 0.47 3.00 -13.56
C ARG A 37 0.91 1.60 -13.15
N MET A 38 0.37 0.61 -13.82
CA MET A 38 0.66 -0.79 -13.50
C MET A 38 2.13 -1.13 -13.75
N VAL A 39 2.73 -0.64 -14.84
CA VAL A 39 4.15 -0.83 -15.14
C VAL A 39 5.01 -0.18 -14.04
N ALA A 40 4.73 1.07 -13.67
CA ALA A 40 5.46 1.77 -12.63
C ALA A 40 5.32 1.09 -11.26
N THR A 41 4.11 0.64 -10.92
CA THR A 41 3.85 -0.08 -9.65
C THR A 41 4.59 -1.41 -9.60
N LYS A 42 4.57 -2.20 -10.67
CA LYS A 42 5.34 -3.46 -10.76
C LYS A 42 6.84 -3.21 -10.55
N GLY A 43 7.38 -2.19 -11.22
CA GLY A 43 8.78 -1.81 -11.07
C GLY A 43 9.14 -1.39 -9.64
N ALA A 44 8.31 -0.57 -8.99
CA ALA A 44 8.51 -0.15 -7.61
C ALA A 44 8.43 -1.33 -6.62
N ILE A 45 7.45 -2.23 -6.79
CA ILE A 45 7.34 -3.45 -5.97
C ILE A 45 8.59 -4.30 -6.10
N MET A 46 9.09 -4.52 -7.32
CA MET A 46 10.29 -5.31 -7.56
C MET A 46 11.53 -4.68 -6.91
N SER A 47 11.69 -3.36 -7.03
CA SER A 47 12.79 -2.63 -6.40
C SER A 47 12.74 -2.71 -4.87
N LEU A 48 11.55 -2.55 -4.28
CA LEU A 48 11.36 -2.70 -2.83
C LEU A 48 11.67 -4.10 -2.33
N LEU A 49 11.29 -5.14 -3.09
CA LEU A 49 11.58 -6.54 -2.71
C LEU A 49 13.06 -6.88 -2.79
N ILE A 50 13.81 -6.31 -3.74
CA ILE A 50 15.27 -6.47 -3.81
C ILE A 50 15.92 -5.87 -2.55
N ASP A 51 15.48 -4.68 -2.13
CA ASP A 51 15.94 -4.03 -0.90
C ASP A 51 15.48 -4.73 0.38
N ALA A 52 14.28 -5.29 0.36
CA ALA A 52 13.63 -5.93 1.50
C ALA A 52 14.40 -7.15 2.03
N TYR A 53 15.21 -7.81 1.19
CA TYR A 53 16.02 -8.95 1.60
C TYR A 53 16.91 -8.64 2.81
N GLN A 54 17.40 -7.40 2.92
CA GLN A 54 18.21 -6.95 4.06
C GLN A 54 17.38 -6.46 5.26
N ARG A 55 16.09 -6.10 5.08
CA ARG A 55 15.26 -5.38 6.06
C ARG A 55 14.10 -6.18 6.64
N ARG A 56 13.78 -7.35 6.09
CA ARG A 56 12.62 -8.18 6.44
C ARG A 56 11.26 -7.55 6.07
N ASP A 57 11.24 -6.50 5.26
CA ASP A 57 10.01 -5.90 4.77
C ASP A 57 9.22 -6.90 3.90
N ARG A 58 7.89 -6.80 3.94
CA ARG A 58 7.00 -7.62 3.12
C ARG A 58 6.14 -6.70 2.26
N VAL A 59 6.04 -7.04 0.99
CA VAL A 59 5.29 -6.23 0.02
C VAL A 59 4.12 -7.04 -0.53
N GLY A 60 2.97 -6.39 -0.65
CA GLY A 60 1.76 -6.96 -1.23
C GLY A 60 1.14 -6.03 -2.28
N LEU A 61 0.21 -6.56 -3.08
CA LEU A 61 -0.54 -5.81 -4.08
C LEU A 61 -2.00 -6.24 -4.09
N ILE A 62 -2.88 -5.26 -3.96
CA ILE A 62 -4.30 -5.34 -4.29
C ILE A 62 -4.55 -4.53 -5.55
N THR A 63 -5.36 -5.04 -6.46
CA THR A 63 -5.95 -4.25 -7.54
C THR A 63 -7.45 -4.23 -7.40
N PHE A 64 -8.08 -3.11 -7.78
CA PHE A 64 -9.53 -2.99 -7.83
C PHE A 64 -9.96 -2.49 -9.20
N GLN A 65 -10.97 -3.16 -9.78
CA GLN A 65 -11.53 -2.83 -11.08
C GLN A 65 -12.86 -3.55 -11.31
N LYS A 66 -13.66 -3.09 -12.26
CA LYS A 66 -14.98 -3.66 -12.61
C LYS A 66 -15.92 -3.58 -11.40
N ASP A 67 -16.13 -4.69 -10.71
CA ASP A 67 -17.07 -4.84 -9.60
C ASP A 67 -16.41 -5.28 -8.28
N ARG A 68 -15.10 -5.51 -8.28
CA ARG A 68 -14.40 -6.09 -7.13
C ARG A 68 -12.95 -5.68 -6.99
N ALA A 69 -12.44 -5.85 -5.78
CA ALA A 69 -11.01 -5.87 -5.48
C ALA A 69 -10.50 -7.29 -5.33
N ARG A 70 -9.21 -7.50 -5.58
CA ARG A 70 -8.54 -8.78 -5.39
C ARG A 70 -7.10 -8.62 -4.94
N VAL A 71 -6.62 -9.57 -4.14
CA VAL A 71 -5.20 -9.69 -3.81
C VAL A 71 -4.49 -10.33 -5.00
N VAL A 72 -3.61 -9.56 -5.63
CA VAL A 72 -2.76 -10.03 -6.74
C VAL A 72 -1.48 -10.64 -6.21
N LEU A 73 -0.89 -9.97 -5.20
CA LEU A 73 0.30 -10.44 -4.50
C LEU A 73 0.03 -10.39 -2.99
N PRO A 74 -0.08 -11.55 -2.31
CA PRO A 74 -0.10 -11.58 -0.85
C PRO A 74 1.20 -11.02 -0.28
N PHE A 75 1.19 -10.57 0.97
CA PHE A 75 2.41 -10.08 1.62
C PHE A 75 3.54 -11.09 1.55
N THR A 76 4.62 -10.73 0.87
CA THR A 76 5.79 -11.59 0.66
C THR A 76 7.09 -10.79 0.66
N SER A 77 8.18 -11.44 0.96
CA SER A 77 9.56 -10.97 0.70
C SER A 77 10.21 -11.72 -0.49
N SER A 78 9.45 -12.62 -1.16
CA SER A 78 9.96 -13.42 -2.27
C SER A 78 9.82 -12.65 -3.59
N VAL A 79 10.97 -12.36 -4.20
CA VAL A 79 11.08 -11.78 -5.55
C VAL A 79 10.45 -12.69 -6.61
N GLU A 80 10.65 -14.00 -6.49
CA GLU A 80 10.12 -15.00 -7.45
C GLU A 80 8.59 -15.05 -7.43
N LEU A 81 7.99 -15.05 -6.23
CA LEU A 81 6.53 -14.97 -6.09
C LEU A 81 5.96 -13.70 -6.71
N ALA A 82 6.63 -12.56 -6.48
CA ALA A 82 6.21 -11.30 -7.06
C ALA A 82 6.31 -11.30 -8.58
N GLN A 83 7.42 -11.76 -9.14
CA GLN A 83 7.59 -11.87 -10.60
C GLN A 83 6.47 -12.69 -11.24
N LYS A 84 6.11 -13.81 -10.64
CA LYS A 84 5.03 -14.68 -11.14
C LYS A 84 3.65 -14.01 -11.01
N ALA A 85 3.33 -13.41 -9.85
CA ALA A 85 2.04 -12.80 -9.59
C ALA A 85 1.81 -11.51 -10.39
N LEU A 86 2.87 -10.74 -10.66
CA LEU A 86 2.80 -9.44 -11.33
C LEU A 86 2.81 -9.56 -12.88
N LYS A 87 2.95 -10.76 -13.43
CA LYS A 87 3.10 -10.96 -14.87
C LYS A 87 1.89 -10.47 -15.65
N ASP A 88 0.70 -10.95 -15.29
CA ASP A 88 -0.54 -10.73 -16.03
C ASP A 88 -1.61 -10.10 -15.12
N ILE A 89 -1.60 -8.77 -15.00
CA ILE A 89 -2.62 -8.02 -14.27
C ILE A 89 -3.53 -7.35 -15.31
N PRO A 90 -4.81 -7.75 -15.41
CA PRO A 90 -5.74 -7.12 -16.32
C PRO A 90 -6.05 -5.69 -15.85
N VAL A 91 -6.30 -4.79 -16.80
CA VAL A 91 -6.73 -3.41 -16.56
C VAL A 91 -8.06 -3.16 -17.25
N GLY A 92 -8.88 -2.26 -16.72
CA GLY A 92 -10.12 -1.80 -17.32
C GLY A 92 -11.39 -2.02 -16.49
N GLY A 93 -12.43 -1.28 -16.82
CA GLY A 93 -13.74 -1.36 -16.18
C GLY A 93 -14.01 -0.24 -15.18
N LYS A 94 -14.97 -0.47 -14.28
CA LYS A 94 -15.40 0.47 -13.22
C LYS A 94 -14.39 0.51 -12.06
N THR A 95 -14.59 1.45 -11.12
CA THR A 95 -13.70 1.75 -10.00
C THR A 95 -14.37 1.45 -8.65
N PRO A 96 -14.31 0.20 -8.13
CA PRO A 96 -14.82 -0.18 -6.80
C PRO A 96 -13.80 0.21 -5.70
N LEU A 97 -13.59 1.51 -5.49
CA LEU A 97 -12.58 2.05 -4.58
C LEU A 97 -12.80 1.59 -3.14
N SER A 98 -14.04 1.68 -2.64
CA SER A 98 -14.41 1.23 -1.28
C SER A 98 -14.11 -0.25 -1.06
N SER A 99 -14.37 -1.09 -2.07
CA SER A 99 -14.01 -2.53 -2.04
C SER A 99 -12.49 -2.73 -1.96
N GLY A 100 -11.72 -1.90 -2.68
CA GLY A 100 -10.25 -1.91 -2.63
C GLY A 100 -9.71 -1.60 -1.23
N LEU A 101 -10.23 -0.52 -0.64
CA LEU A 101 -9.86 -0.08 0.71
C LEU A 101 -10.29 -1.10 1.78
N MET A 102 -11.51 -1.66 1.68
CA MET A 102 -12.00 -2.66 2.62
C MET A 102 -11.17 -3.94 2.58
N LEU A 103 -10.79 -4.40 1.38
CA LEU A 103 -9.92 -5.56 1.23
C LEU A 103 -8.53 -5.29 1.83
N ALA A 104 -7.99 -4.09 1.64
CA ALA A 104 -6.73 -3.68 2.24
C ALA A 104 -6.81 -3.68 3.78
N TYR A 105 -7.88 -3.12 4.34
CA TYR A 105 -8.15 -3.13 5.78
C TYR A 105 -8.12 -4.56 6.35
N HIS A 106 -8.87 -5.48 5.74
CA HIS A 106 -8.93 -6.86 6.19
C HIS A 106 -7.57 -7.57 6.10
N LEU A 107 -6.84 -7.35 5.01
CA LEU A 107 -5.52 -7.96 4.82
C LEU A 107 -4.50 -7.45 5.86
N PHE A 108 -4.50 -6.15 6.15
CA PHE A 108 -3.66 -5.59 7.21
C PHE A 108 -4.05 -6.12 8.60
N VAL A 109 -5.33 -6.16 8.93
CA VAL A 109 -5.79 -6.68 10.23
C VAL A 109 -5.36 -8.14 10.43
N GLN A 110 -5.41 -8.95 9.39
CA GLN A 110 -4.95 -10.33 9.43
C GLN A 110 -3.43 -10.42 9.64
N GLU A 111 -2.64 -9.69 8.86
CA GLU A 111 -1.18 -9.74 8.93
C GLU A 111 -0.63 -9.13 10.24
N MET A 112 -1.23 -8.05 10.74
CA MET A 112 -0.84 -7.44 12.02
C MET A 112 -1.10 -8.34 13.23
N ARG A 113 -2.06 -9.28 13.15
CA ARG A 113 -2.26 -10.31 14.18
C ARG A 113 -1.13 -11.34 14.20
N LEU A 114 -0.57 -11.64 13.03
CA LEU A 114 0.52 -12.61 12.87
C LEU A 114 1.89 -11.98 13.13
N HIS A 115 1.99 -10.67 12.90
CA HIS A 115 3.23 -9.88 12.95
C HIS A 115 3.01 -8.62 13.78
N THR A 116 2.89 -8.75 15.10
CA THR A 116 2.51 -7.68 16.03
C THR A 116 3.49 -6.50 16.08
N GLU A 117 4.75 -6.74 15.72
CA GLU A 117 5.81 -5.71 15.67
C GLU A 117 5.90 -5.04 14.27
N ALA A 118 5.09 -5.48 13.31
CA ALA A 118 5.18 -4.97 11.95
C ALA A 118 4.52 -3.60 11.82
N MET A 119 5.14 -2.73 11.02
CA MET A 119 4.66 -1.38 10.73
C MET A 119 3.88 -1.36 9.41
N PRO A 120 2.55 -1.17 9.45
CA PRO A 120 1.73 -1.17 8.24
C PRO A 120 1.87 0.16 7.49
N LEU A 121 2.05 0.07 6.16
CA LEU A 121 2.05 1.21 5.24
C LEU A 121 1.25 0.85 3.99
N MET A 122 0.15 1.58 3.76
CA MET A 122 -0.66 1.49 2.55
C MET A 122 -0.24 2.56 1.54
N ILE A 123 -0.03 2.16 0.30
CA ILE A 123 0.21 3.05 -0.84
C ILE A 123 -0.98 2.95 -1.78
N LEU A 124 -1.85 3.95 -1.75
CA LEU A 124 -3.05 4.01 -2.59
C LEU A 124 -2.76 4.78 -3.88
N LEU A 125 -2.91 4.14 -5.03
CA LEU A 125 -2.81 4.76 -6.35
C LEU A 125 -4.19 4.83 -6.98
N THR A 126 -4.78 6.02 -7.07
CA THR A 126 -6.14 6.25 -7.59
C THR A 126 -6.31 7.67 -8.10
N ASP A 127 -7.35 7.90 -8.90
CA ASP A 127 -7.85 9.24 -9.24
C ASP A 127 -8.97 9.70 -8.29
N GLY A 128 -9.29 8.89 -7.28
CA GLY A 128 -10.32 9.17 -6.29
C GLY A 128 -11.76 8.95 -6.79
N ALA A 129 -11.98 8.67 -8.07
CA ALA A 129 -13.31 8.58 -8.67
C ALA A 129 -13.95 7.20 -8.49
N GLY A 130 -14.20 6.78 -7.25
CA GLY A 130 -15.00 5.58 -6.98
C GLY A 130 -16.40 5.68 -7.57
N ASN A 131 -16.82 4.69 -8.34
CA ASN A 131 -18.13 4.66 -9.02
C ASN A 131 -18.92 3.36 -8.79
N VAL A 132 -18.43 2.48 -7.94
CA VAL A 132 -19.11 1.25 -7.51
C VAL A 132 -19.06 1.18 -6.00
N SER A 133 -20.22 1.17 -5.36
CA SER A 133 -20.37 0.95 -3.92
C SER A 133 -20.56 -0.53 -3.61
N MET A 134 -20.25 -0.92 -2.39
CA MET A 134 -20.53 -2.24 -1.84
C MET A 134 -21.97 -2.34 -1.30
N GLY A 135 -22.56 -1.20 -0.93
CA GLY A 135 -23.89 -1.09 -0.36
C GLY A 135 -24.79 -0.09 -1.10
N GLU A 136 -25.70 0.56 -0.37
CA GLU A 136 -26.65 1.54 -0.91
C GLU A 136 -26.14 2.99 -0.83
N MET A 137 -25.03 3.22 -0.15
CA MET A 137 -24.42 4.54 0.04
C MET A 137 -23.68 4.98 -1.25
N PRO A 138 -23.56 6.30 -1.52
CA PRO A 138 -22.73 6.79 -2.59
C PRO A 138 -21.29 6.26 -2.49
N ALA A 139 -20.70 5.82 -3.61
CA ALA A 139 -19.41 5.11 -3.63
C ALA A 139 -18.27 5.94 -3.00
N HIS A 140 -18.31 7.26 -3.16
CA HIS A 140 -17.32 8.16 -2.57
C HIS A 140 -17.43 8.22 -1.04
N ASP A 141 -18.65 8.42 -0.52
CA ASP A 141 -18.91 8.49 0.93
C ASP A 141 -18.53 7.18 1.62
N GLU A 142 -18.87 6.05 0.98
CA GLU A 142 -18.47 4.73 1.45
C GLU A 142 -16.94 4.57 1.51
N ALA A 143 -16.22 5.07 0.50
CA ALA A 143 -14.75 5.04 0.48
C ALA A 143 -14.15 5.88 1.61
N LEU A 144 -14.72 7.05 1.93
CA LEU A 144 -14.27 7.90 3.04
C LEU A 144 -14.48 7.23 4.39
N ILE A 145 -15.60 6.52 4.59
CA ILE A 145 -15.85 5.75 5.83
C ILE A 145 -14.78 4.66 6.00
N VAL A 146 -14.49 3.90 4.93
CA VAL A 146 -13.47 2.85 5.00
C VAL A 146 -12.07 3.46 5.23
N ALA A 147 -11.78 4.62 4.65
CA ALA A 147 -10.54 5.35 4.89
C ALA A 147 -10.39 5.72 6.37
N GLN A 148 -11.44 6.19 7.02
CA GLN A 148 -11.45 6.47 8.47
C GLN A 148 -11.20 5.20 9.30
N MET A 149 -11.81 4.07 8.96
CA MET A 149 -11.53 2.79 9.62
C MET A 149 -10.05 2.37 9.53
N ILE A 150 -9.43 2.59 8.36
CA ILE A 150 -8.00 2.31 8.13
C ILE A 150 -7.15 3.20 9.05
N ARG A 151 -7.45 4.50 9.11
CA ARG A 151 -6.79 5.47 10.01
C ARG A 151 -6.92 5.07 11.48
N GLU A 152 -8.14 4.77 11.94
CA GLU A 152 -8.41 4.38 13.33
C GLU A 152 -7.67 3.10 13.73
N ARG A 153 -7.39 2.23 12.76
CA ARG A 153 -6.60 1.01 12.97
C ARG A 153 -5.11 1.28 13.11
N GLY A 154 -4.66 2.51 12.89
CA GLY A 154 -3.24 2.90 12.94
C GLY A 154 -2.44 2.46 11.72
N ILE A 155 -3.11 2.25 10.57
CA ILE A 155 -2.45 1.92 9.32
C ILE A 155 -2.01 3.23 8.65
N ARG A 156 -0.70 3.45 8.56
CA ARG A 156 -0.14 4.59 7.82
C ARG A 156 -0.52 4.49 6.35
N SER A 157 -0.86 5.61 5.74
CA SER A 157 -1.33 5.62 4.36
C SER A 157 -0.72 6.77 3.59
N VAL A 158 -0.42 6.52 2.32
CA VAL A 158 0.05 7.51 1.35
C VAL A 158 -0.86 7.43 0.13
N VAL A 159 -1.37 8.56 -0.32
CA VAL A 159 -2.19 8.64 -1.53
C VAL A 159 -1.36 9.20 -2.67
N ILE A 160 -1.36 8.49 -3.78
CA ILE A 160 -0.74 8.93 -5.03
C ILE A 160 -1.87 9.31 -5.97
N ASN A 161 -2.05 10.63 -6.16
CA ASN A 161 -3.02 11.17 -7.09
C ASN A 161 -2.61 10.89 -8.53
N MET A 162 -3.48 10.19 -9.25
CA MET A 162 -3.29 9.78 -10.63
C MET A 162 -4.13 10.63 -11.61
N GLU A 163 -4.88 11.61 -11.10
CA GLU A 163 -5.67 12.52 -11.92
C GLU A 163 -4.76 13.53 -12.64
N HIS A 164 -5.13 13.87 -13.87
CA HIS A 164 -4.41 14.91 -14.60
C HIS A 164 -4.69 16.27 -13.94
N VAL A 165 -3.66 17.08 -13.73
CA VAL A 165 -3.73 18.38 -13.01
C VAL A 165 -4.85 19.30 -13.52
N SER A 166 -5.21 19.21 -14.80
CA SER A 166 -6.27 20.03 -15.40
C SER A 166 -7.69 19.56 -15.07
N PHE A 167 -7.87 18.39 -14.49
CA PHE A 167 -9.17 17.77 -14.17
C PHE A 167 -9.29 17.38 -12.70
N ASP A 168 -8.34 17.79 -11.86
CA ASP A 168 -8.32 17.44 -10.44
C ASP A 168 -9.58 17.97 -9.73
N ARG A 169 -10.41 17.06 -9.25
CA ARG A 169 -11.65 17.33 -8.53
C ARG A 169 -11.47 17.37 -7.02
N GLY A 170 -10.25 17.17 -6.54
CA GLY A 170 -9.93 17.13 -5.12
C GLY A 170 -10.30 15.83 -4.40
N LEU A 171 -10.86 14.83 -5.08
CA LEU A 171 -11.33 13.58 -4.46
C LEU A 171 -10.20 12.78 -3.79
N THR A 172 -9.01 12.79 -4.38
CA THR A 172 -7.83 12.14 -3.80
C THR A 172 -7.32 12.87 -2.57
N GLN A 173 -7.47 14.20 -2.52
CA GLN A 173 -7.12 15.00 -1.36
C GLN A 173 -8.07 14.70 -0.19
N GLU A 174 -9.37 14.62 -0.43
CA GLU A 174 -10.37 14.23 0.58
C GLU A 174 -10.08 12.84 1.15
N LEU A 175 -9.71 11.88 0.30
CA LEU A 175 -9.29 10.54 0.74
C LEU A 175 -8.03 10.59 1.61
N ALA A 176 -7.03 11.38 1.22
CA ALA A 176 -5.80 11.53 1.99
C ALA A 176 -6.07 12.15 3.37
N GLU A 177 -6.96 13.12 3.46
CA GLU A 177 -7.40 13.72 4.73
C GLU A 177 -8.14 12.70 5.61
N ALA A 178 -9.04 11.91 5.03
CA ALA A 178 -9.74 10.84 5.74
C ALA A 178 -8.78 9.76 6.27
N LEU A 179 -7.76 9.42 5.49
CA LEU A 179 -6.68 8.49 5.85
C LEU A 179 -5.66 9.10 6.81
N ASN A 180 -5.66 10.43 7.00
CA ASN A 180 -4.65 11.20 7.72
C ASN A 180 -3.23 10.94 7.18
N GLY A 181 -3.08 10.95 5.86
CA GLY A 181 -1.82 10.71 5.17
C GLY A 181 -1.52 11.76 4.10
N PRO A 182 -0.27 11.82 3.60
CA PRO A 182 0.11 12.72 2.53
C PRO A 182 -0.53 12.32 1.20
N CYS A 183 -0.80 13.34 0.35
CA CYS A 183 -1.22 13.17 -1.04
C CYS A 183 -0.12 13.68 -1.96
N TYR A 184 0.40 12.81 -2.83
CA TYR A 184 1.42 13.15 -3.80
C TYR A 184 0.84 13.15 -5.21
N THR A 185 1.06 14.21 -5.96
CA THR A 185 0.76 14.25 -7.39
C THR A 185 2.03 13.96 -8.16
N LEU A 186 2.06 12.84 -8.86
CA LEU A 186 3.20 12.48 -9.71
C LEU A 186 2.89 12.88 -11.16
N ARG A 187 3.55 13.94 -11.64
CA ARG A 187 3.40 14.41 -13.04
C ARG A 187 3.75 13.32 -14.06
N GLU A 188 4.72 12.48 -13.72
CA GLU A 188 5.12 11.29 -14.47
C GLU A 188 5.30 10.14 -13.47
N LEU A 189 4.48 9.11 -13.59
CA LEU A 189 4.60 7.93 -12.75
C LEU A 189 5.69 7.02 -13.29
N LYS A 190 6.90 7.17 -12.74
CA LYS A 190 8.04 6.27 -12.99
C LYS A 190 8.26 5.36 -11.78
N ALA A 191 8.69 4.13 -12.03
CA ALA A 191 8.96 3.16 -10.97
C ALA A 191 9.96 3.68 -9.94
N GLU A 192 10.99 4.39 -10.38
CA GLU A 192 12.03 4.98 -9.53
C GLU A 192 11.46 6.06 -8.60
N LYS A 193 10.57 6.93 -9.12
CA LYS A 193 9.94 7.99 -8.31
C LYS A 193 9.00 7.39 -7.26
N LEU A 194 8.17 6.42 -7.67
CA LEU A 194 7.27 5.73 -6.75
C LEU A 194 8.05 4.97 -5.67
N TYR A 195 9.11 4.26 -6.06
CA TYR A 195 10.01 3.59 -5.13
C TYR A 195 10.61 4.60 -4.13
N GLN A 196 11.13 5.73 -4.61
CA GLN A 196 11.74 6.74 -3.74
C GLN A 196 10.72 7.33 -2.76
N THR A 197 9.50 7.68 -3.23
CA THR A 197 8.43 8.17 -2.36
C THR A 197 8.12 7.18 -1.23
N VAL A 198 7.96 5.89 -1.56
CA VAL A 198 7.72 4.85 -0.54
C VAL A 198 8.90 4.74 0.44
N ARG A 199 10.13 4.85 -0.06
CA ARG A 199 11.33 4.81 0.78
C ARG A 199 11.42 5.97 1.75
N ASP A 200 11.10 7.18 1.30
CA ASP A 200 11.11 8.38 2.12
C ASP A 200 10.05 8.26 3.24
N GLU A 201 8.86 7.78 2.92
CA GLU A 201 7.79 7.53 3.90
C GLU A 201 8.12 6.41 4.91
N LEU A 202 8.95 5.44 4.54
CA LEU A 202 9.40 4.40 5.47
C LEU A 202 10.47 4.90 6.46
N GLN A 203 11.07 6.07 6.20
CA GLN A 203 12.10 6.69 7.05
C GLN A 203 11.55 7.82 7.93
N ALA A 204 10.37 8.37 7.57
CA ALA A 204 9.65 9.38 8.34
C ALA A 204 8.93 8.75 9.55
#